data_cb02140ee507e534e73280cf85890b85
#
_entry.id   cb02140ee507e534e73280cf85890b85
#
_cell.length_a   1.000
_cell.length_b   1.000
_cell.length_c   1.000
_cell.angle_alpha   90.00
_cell.angle_beta   90.00
_cell.angle_gamma   90.00
#
_symmetry.space_group_name_H-M   'P 1'
#
loop_
_entity.id
_entity.type
_entity.pdbx_description
1 polymer ?
#
loop_
_entity_poly.entity_id
_entity_poly.type
_entity_poly.pdbx_seq_one_letter_code
_entity_poly.pdbx_strand_id
1 'polypeptide(L)'
;LLIRLCHIWVMDVHVINCETEWEALADRVLAPLPQRWLYGEAARRVGREVRRLCISDRAHPVALAQVVMRPLLAWRISLTSRGPLFLRPCDRQAAVTALRRALPAGVKLMSPEDRLGRLRLSAPPEVAELDLTPPVSALRAGLDGKWRNALKKAENTRREPVQTRPSAQTLMPLLHAEKRRQAAGRYRALPPEFTLAIQKVAPDSLRLFSGPDAQMLFIRHGTSATYHIGHSGPEGRRLNAHNLLLWNAIEALRAEGVLRLDLGTIDRDRAPTLARFKLRSGAQARRLGPAGLL
;
A
#
# COMPACT_ATOMS: atom_id res chain seq x y z
N LEU A 1 4.15 -13.37 49.14
CA LEU A 1 3.99 -14.27 47.93
C LEU A 1 3.01 -13.63 46.98
N LEU A 2 3.51 -12.82 46.02
CA LEU A 2 2.69 -12.21 44.95
C LEU A 2 2.46 -13.31 43.88
N ILE A 3 1.29 -13.89 43.86
CA ILE A 3 0.83 -14.74 42.77
C ILE A 3 0.66 -13.83 41.57
N ARG A 4 1.63 -13.83 40.63
CA ARG A 4 1.43 -13.32 39.28
C ARG A 4 0.36 -14.18 38.63
N LEU A 5 -0.88 -13.70 38.61
CA LEU A 5 -1.91 -14.24 37.74
C LEU A 5 -1.37 -14.16 36.29
N CYS A 6 -0.90 -15.29 35.77
CA CYS A 6 -0.68 -15.44 34.33
C CYS A 6 -2.00 -15.16 33.64
N HIS A 7 -2.17 -13.98 33.09
CA HIS A 7 -3.28 -13.68 32.19
C HIS A 7 -3.08 -14.57 30.95
N ILE A 8 -3.81 -15.68 30.92
CA ILE A 8 -3.91 -16.51 29.72
C ILE A 8 -4.77 -15.68 28.76
N TRP A 9 -4.13 -15.01 27.80
CA TRP A 9 -4.80 -14.33 26.72
C TRP A 9 -5.45 -15.37 25.80
N VAL A 10 -6.75 -15.53 25.93
CA VAL A 10 -7.53 -16.36 25.00
C VAL A 10 -7.87 -15.51 23.80
N MET A 11 -7.06 -15.63 22.74
CA MET A 11 -7.29 -14.92 21.48
C MET A 11 -8.22 -15.77 20.61
N ASP A 12 -9.40 -15.25 20.34
CA ASP A 12 -10.35 -15.82 19.39
C ASP A 12 -10.10 -15.28 17.98
N VAL A 13 -10.33 -16.12 16.99
CA VAL A 13 -10.18 -15.74 15.58
C VAL A 13 -11.46 -16.08 14.82
N HIS A 14 -12.07 -15.09 14.20
CA HIS A 14 -13.23 -15.28 13.33
C HIS A 14 -13.04 -14.65 11.96
N VAL A 15 -13.83 -15.09 11.00
CA VAL A 15 -13.80 -14.57 9.63
C VAL A 15 -14.77 -13.41 9.50
N ILE A 16 -14.31 -12.29 8.93
CA ILE A 16 -15.18 -11.18 8.52
C ILE A 16 -15.49 -11.33 7.02
N ASN A 17 -16.77 -11.45 6.71
CA ASN A 17 -17.29 -11.57 5.34
C ASN A 17 -18.09 -10.32 4.89
N CYS A 18 -18.15 -9.28 5.73
CA CYS A 18 -18.83 -8.04 5.44
C CYS A 18 -17.80 -6.94 5.13
N GLU A 19 -17.91 -6.31 3.95
CA GLU A 19 -17.03 -5.23 3.52
C GLU A 19 -17.11 -4.03 4.46
N THR A 20 -18.33 -3.60 4.80
CA THR A 20 -18.55 -2.44 5.65
C THR A 20 -17.91 -2.62 7.03
N GLU A 21 -18.04 -3.82 7.62
CA GLU A 21 -17.42 -4.14 8.90
C GLU A 21 -15.90 -4.12 8.81
N TRP A 22 -15.34 -4.76 7.77
CA TRP A 22 -13.90 -4.79 7.55
C TRP A 22 -13.30 -3.40 7.37
N GLU A 23 -13.88 -2.60 6.47
CA GLU A 23 -13.36 -1.27 6.14
C GLU A 23 -13.52 -0.30 7.32
N ALA A 24 -14.59 -0.39 8.12
CA ALA A 24 -14.75 0.41 9.32
C ALA A 24 -13.63 0.16 10.36
N LEU A 25 -13.20 -1.10 10.51
CA LEU A 25 -12.06 -1.44 11.37
C LEU A 25 -10.72 -1.04 10.74
N ALA A 26 -10.56 -1.24 9.44
CA ALA A 26 -9.34 -0.93 8.70
C ALA A 26 -9.05 0.59 8.65
N ASP A 27 -10.09 1.42 8.58
CA ASP A 27 -9.95 2.89 8.59
C ASP A 27 -9.42 3.43 9.92
N ARG A 28 -9.71 2.76 11.05
CA ARG A 28 -9.22 3.17 12.37
C ARG A 28 -7.70 3.19 12.48
N VAL A 29 -7.01 2.44 11.62
CA VAL A 29 -5.55 2.28 11.62
C VAL A 29 -4.92 2.69 10.27
N LEU A 30 -5.65 3.42 9.44
CA LEU A 30 -5.21 3.83 8.11
C LEU A 30 -4.60 2.65 7.34
N ALA A 31 -5.33 1.52 7.26
CA ALA A 31 -4.82 0.28 6.71
C ALA A 31 -4.15 0.47 5.34
N PRO A 32 -2.99 -0.14 5.08
CA PRO A 32 -2.33 -0.12 3.78
C PRO A 32 -3.11 -0.94 2.75
N LEU A 33 -2.91 -0.66 1.48
CA LEU A 33 -3.63 -1.28 0.36
C LEU A 33 -3.75 -2.82 0.46
N PRO A 34 -2.71 -3.61 0.81
CA PRO A 34 -2.83 -5.06 0.91
C PRO A 34 -3.77 -5.56 2.01
N GLN A 35 -4.19 -4.70 2.92
CA GLN A 35 -5.13 -5.01 4.00
C GLN A 35 -6.52 -4.40 3.76
N ARG A 36 -6.79 -3.88 2.58
CA ARG A 36 -8.09 -3.32 2.18
C ARG A 36 -8.95 -4.36 1.47
N TRP A 37 -10.26 -4.24 1.60
CA TRP A 37 -11.22 -5.14 0.98
C TRP A 37 -11.01 -5.27 -0.52
N LEU A 38 -10.92 -4.14 -1.23
CA LEU A 38 -10.73 -4.09 -2.68
C LEU A 38 -9.50 -4.90 -3.16
N TYR A 39 -8.40 -4.91 -2.36
CA TYR A 39 -7.20 -5.68 -2.69
C TYR A 39 -7.48 -7.19 -2.65
N GLY A 40 -8.22 -7.65 -1.62
CA GLY A 40 -8.63 -9.04 -1.52
C GLY A 40 -9.57 -9.46 -2.66
N GLU A 41 -10.52 -8.61 -3.05
CA GLU A 41 -11.41 -8.90 -4.18
C GLU A 41 -10.64 -8.94 -5.51
N ALA A 42 -9.68 -8.04 -5.71
CA ALA A 42 -8.79 -8.10 -6.87
C ALA A 42 -7.94 -9.39 -6.86
N ALA A 43 -7.45 -9.82 -5.69
CA ALA A 43 -6.70 -11.07 -5.55
C ALA A 43 -7.57 -12.29 -5.88
N ARG A 44 -8.82 -12.33 -5.44
CA ARG A 44 -9.78 -13.38 -5.82
C ARG A 44 -9.99 -13.45 -7.32
N ARG A 45 -10.10 -12.31 -7.97
CA ARG A 45 -10.32 -12.20 -9.40
C ARG A 45 -9.14 -12.73 -10.24
N VAL A 46 -7.93 -12.70 -9.70
CA VAL A 46 -6.74 -13.32 -10.32
C VAL A 46 -6.45 -14.73 -9.78
N GLY A 47 -7.48 -15.42 -9.26
CA GLY A 47 -7.40 -16.82 -8.86
C GLY A 47 -6.73 -17.08 -7.51
N ARG A 48 -6.77 -16.11 -6.58
CA ARG A 48 -6.29 -16.32 -5.22
C ARG A 48 -7.45 -16.58 -4.25
N GLU A 49 -7.20 -17.40 -3.26
CA GLU A 49 -8.07 -17.51 -2.09
C GLU A 49 -7.74 -16.37 -1.11
N VAL A 50 -8.77 -15.78 -0.48
CA VAL A 50 -8.59 -14.69 0.48
C VAL A 50 -9.39 -14.97 1.73
N ARG A 51 -8.74 -14.85 2.89
CA ARG A 51 -9.40 -14.85 4.20
C ARG A 51 -9.17 -13.52 4.90
N ARG A 52 -10.21 -13.02 5.51
CA ARG A 52 -10.18 -11.82 6.35
C ARG A 52 -10.49 -12.24 7.77
N LEU A 53 -9.46 -12.16 8.61
CA LEU A 53 -9.50 -12.67 9.97
C LEU A 53 -9.46 -11.50 10.94
N CYS A 54 -10.39 -11.50 11.88
CA CYS A 54 -10.37 -10.64 13.05
C CYS A 54 -9.89 -11.46 14.24
N ILE A 55 -8.90 -10.96 14.93
CA ILE A 55 -8.39 -11.50 16.18
C ILE A 55 -8.96 -10.65 17.31
N SER A 56 -9.61 -11.31 18.26
CA SER A 56 -10.27 -10.67 19.39
C SER A 56 -9.71 -11.17 20.72
N ASP A 57 -9.62 -10.28 21.68
CA ASP A 57 -9.40 -10.61 23.09
C ASP A 57 -10.69 -10.34 23.85
N ARG A 58 -11.24 -11.38 24.49
CA ARG A 58 -12.51 -11.28 25.23
C ARG A 58 -13.61 -10.52 24.45
N ALA A 59 -13.88 -10.96 23.23
CA ALA A 59 -14.86 -10.40 22.30
C ALA A 59 -14.52 -8.98 21.77
N HIS A 60 -13.38 -8.40 22.13
CA HIS A 60 -12.97 -7.10 21.59
C HIS A 60 -11.98 -7.27 20.45
N PRO A 61 -12.22 -6.74 19.24
CA PRO A 61 -11.26 -6.76 18.14
C PRO A 61 -9.95 -6.09 18.53
N VAL A 62 -8.83 -6.83 18.40
CA VAL A 62 -7.47 -6.35 18.72
C VAL A 62 -6.57 -6.32 17.50
N ALA A 63 -6.83 -7.17 16.50
CA ALA A 63 -6.07 -7.14 15.26
C ALA A 63 -6.89 -7.66 14.07
N LEU A 64 -6.48 -7.22 12.86
CA LEU A 64 -7.03 -7.67 11.58
C LEU A 64 -5.93 -8.27 10.71
N ALA A 65 -6.25 -9.30 9.93
CA ALA A 65 -5.34 -9.86 8.95
C ALA A 65 -6.07 -10.30 7.68
N GLN A 66 -5.86 -9.60 6.57
CA GLN A 66 -6.19 -10.11 5.25
C GLN A 66 -5.06 -11.01 4.76
N VAL A 67 -5.37 -12.25 4.47
CA VAL A 67 -4.43 -13.28 4.06
C VAL A 67 -4.77 -13.73 2.66
N VAL A 68 -3.80 -13.60 1.75
CA VAL A 68 -3.91 -14.09 0.37
C VAL A 68 -3.23 -15.44 0.28
N MET A 69 -3.92 -16.43 -0.26
CA MET A 69 -3.44 -17.81 -0.32
C MET A 69 -3.41 -18.33 -1.75
N ARG A 70 -2.47 -19.22 -1.99
CA ARG A 70 -2.39 -19.98 -3.25
C ARG A 70 -2.02 -21.44 -2.98
N PRO A 71 -2.47 -22.36 -3.82
CA PRO A 71 -2.01 -23.75 -3.74
C PRO A 71 -0.51 -23.84 -4.09
N LEU A 72 0.17 -24.76 -3.45
CA LEU A 72 1.54 -25.19 -3.76
C LEU A 72 1.62 -26.71 -3.59
N LEU A 73 1.42 -27.45 -4.67
CA LEU A 73 1.29 -28.91 -4.63
C LEU A 73 0.19 -29.32 -3.62
N ALA A 74 0.51 -30.21 -2.68
CA ALA A 74 -0.39 -30.64 -1.59
C ALA A 74 -0.54 -29.61 -0.44
N TRP A 75 0.17 -28.48 -0.52
CA TRP A 75 0.27 -27.49 0.55
C TRP A 75 -0.34 -26.16 0.10
N ARG A 76 -0.37 -25.19 1.03
CA ARG A 76 -0.77 -23.80 0.72
C ARG A 76 0.33 -22.84 1.12
N ILE A 77 0.49 -21.79 0.32
CA ILE A 77 1.26 -20.61 0.74
C ILE A 77 0.23 -19.55 1.17
N SER A 78 0.31 -19.15 2.42
CA SER A 78 -0.47 -18.06 3.00
C SER A 78 0.42 -16.84 3.18
N LEU A 79 0.02 -15.67 2.65
CA LEU A 79 0.76 -14.44 2.74
C LEU A 79 -0.09 -13.34 3.39
N THR A 80 0.39 -12.81 4.52
CA THR A 80 -0.16 -11.62 5.18
C THR A 80 0.72 -10.43 4.85
N SER A 81 0.38 -9.68 3.79
CA SER A 81 1.14 -8.50 3.37
C SER A 81 0.73 -7.27 4.16
N ARG A 82 1.70 -6.53 4.71
CA ARG A 82 1.48 -5.30 5.48
C ARG A 82 0.51 -5.50 6.67
N GLY A 83 0.52 -6.71 7.25
CA GLY A 83 -0.32 -7.11 8.38
C GLY A 83 0.36 -8.18 9.24
N PRO A 84 -0.27 -8.60 10.37
CA PRO A 84 -1.57 -8.14 10.87
C PRO A 84 -1.56 -6.67 11.32
N LEU A 85 -2.73 -6.01 11.28
CA LEU A 85 -2.94 -4.65 11.75
C LEU A 85 -3.46 -4.68 13.18
N PHE A 86 -2.83 -3.97 14.09
CA PHE A 86 -3.25 -3.90 15.49
C PHE A 86 -4.15 -2.69 15.72
N LEU A 87 -5.39 -2.94 16.14
CA LEU A 87 -6.43 -1.94 16.36
C LEU A 87 -6.29 -1.24 17.72
N ARG A 88 -5.63 -1.90 18.66
CA ARG A 88 -5.38 -1.44 20.05
C ARG A 88 -4.17 -2.18 20.64
N PRO A 89 -3.62 -1.70 21.76
CA PRO A 89 -2.59 -2.44 22.51
C PRO A 89 -3.09 -3.82 22.92
N CYS A 90 -2.27 -4.86 22.65
CA CYS A 90 -2.54 -6.25 23.00
C CYS A 90 -1.25 -7.04 23.07
N ASP A 91 -1.32 -8.30 23.52
CA ASP A 91 -0.21 -9.24 23.33
C ASP A 91 -0.09 -9.60 21.85
N ARG A 92 0.82 -8.89 21.16
CA ARG A 92 1.07 -9.07 19.73
C ARG A 92 1.54 -10.48 19.39
N GLN A 93 2.30 -11.13 20.28
CA GLN A 93 2.79 -12.48 20.04
C GLN A 93 1.67 -13.53 20.17
N ALA A 94 0.76 -13.36 21.13
CA ALA A 94 -0.43 -14.19 21.25
C ALA A 94 -1.34 -14.03 20.01
N ALA A 95 -1.56 -12.79 19.55
CA ALA A 95 -2.35 -12.51 18.35
C ALA A 95 -1.75 -13.16 17.09
N VAL A 96 -0.43 -13.05 16.89
CA VAL A 96 0.28 -13.70 15.77
C VAL A 96 0.18 -15.23 15.87
N THR A 97 0.27 -15.77 17.07
CA THR A 97 0.13 -17.22 17.31
C THR A 97 -1.29 -17.71 16.99
N ALA A 98 -2.31 -16.96 17.39
CA ALA A 98 -3.71 -17.24 17.07
C ALA A 98 -3.95 -17.18 15.55
N LEU A 99 -3.46 -16.14 14.88
CA LEU A 99 -3.50 -16.03 13.42
C LEU A 99 -2.85 -17.25 12.75
N ARG A 100 -1.66 -17.64 13.20
CA ARG A 100 -0.95 -18.81 12.64
C ARG A 100 -1.76 -20.10 12.77
N ARG A 101 -2.45 -20.30 13.90
CA ARG A 101 -3.29 -21.49 14.15
C ARG A 101 -4.54 -21.50 13.29
N ALA A 102 -5.14 -20.34 13.00
CA ALA A 102 -6.35 -20.20 12.18
C ALA A 102 -6.09 -20.41 10.67
N LEU A 103 -4.84 -20.40 10.23
CA LEU A 103 -4.48 -20.59 8.83
C LEU A 103 -4.24 -22.08 8.51
N PRO A 104 -4.58 -22.53 7.28
CA PRO A 104 -4.41 -23.91 6.86
C PRO A 104 -2.95 -24.35 6.92
N ALA A 105 -2.73 -25.66 6.89
CA ALA A 105 -1.38 -26.25 6.82
C ALA A 105 -0.61 -25.72 5.60
N GLY A 106 0.69 -25.51 5.77
CA GLY A 106 1.56 -25.03 4.70
C GLY A 106 2.50 -23.90 5.14
N VAL A 107 3.06 -23.20 4.15
CA VAL A 107 4.00 -22.11 4.39
C VAL A 107 3.21 -20.82 4.69
N LYS A 108 3.47 -20.24 5.86
CA LYS A 108 2.79 -19.03 6.33
C LYS A 108 3.79 -17.89 6.42
N LEU A 109 3.64 -16.92 5.54
CA LEU A 109 4.51 -15.76 5.41
C LEU A 109 3.80 -14.49 5.89
N MET A 110 4.55 -13.58 6.48
CA MET A 110 4.08 -12.22 6.76
C MET A 110 5.15 -11.20 6.39
N SER A 111 4.70 -10.01 5.98
CA SER A 111 5.52 -8.80 5.87
C SER A 111 4.78 -7.70 6.64
N PRO A 112 5.05 -7.57 7.95
CA PRO A 112 4.24 -6.74 8.83
C PRO A 112 4.60 -5.26 8.74
N GLU A 113 3.71 -4.38 9.23
CA GLU A 113 3.98 -2.95 9.40
C GLU A 113 5.06 -2.70 10.45
N ASP A 114 5.00 -3.42 11.57
CA ASP A 114 5.95 -3.33 12.67
C ASP A 114 6.81 -4.60 12.74
N ARG A 115 7.87 -4.54 13.53
CA ARG A 115 8.72 -5.70 13.76
C ARG A 115 7.97 -6.78 14.56
N LEU A 116 7.63 -7.86 13.89
CA LEU A 116 6.93 -9.04 14.42
C LEU A 116 7.66 -10.33 14.00
N GLY A 117 7.38 -11.42 14.73
CA GLY A 117 7.89 -12.75 14.40
C GLY A 117 9.34 -12.99 14.83
N ARG A 118 9.73 -14.27 14.82
CA ARG A 118 11.03 -14.75 15.26
C ARG A 118 12.03 -14.97 14.14
N LEU A 119 11.58 -15.54 13.02
CA LEU A 119 12.44 -15.86 11.90
C LEU A 119 12.28 -14.81 10.79
N ARG A 120 13.37 -14.12 10.46
CA ARG A 120 13.44 -13.11 9.42
C ARG A 120 13.95 -13.73 8.12
N LEU A 121 13.26 -13.44 7.02
CA LEU A 121 13.62 -13.88 5.67
C LEU A 121 14.19 -12.75 4.82
N SER A 122 14.04 -11.49 5.27
CA SER A 122 14.56 -10.33 4.54
C SER A 122 15.01 -9.22 5.48
N ALA A 123 15.77 -8.26 4.95
CA ALA A 123 15.96 -6.97 5.60
C ALA A 123 14.63 -6.22 5.70
N PRO A 124 14.43 -5.39 6.74
CA PRO A 124 13.26 -4.53 6.86
C PRO A 124 13.22 -3.51 5.71
N PRO A 125 12.14 -3.49 4.90
CA PRO A 125 12.00 -2.49 3.86
C PRO A 125 11.65 -1.12 4.45
N GLU A 126 11.95 -0.05 3.71
CA GLU A 126 11.47 1.29 3.98
C GLU A 126 10.42 1.69 2.95
N VAL A 127 9.41 2.46 3.38
CA VAL A 127 8.41 3.08 2.51
C VAL A 127 8.45 4.60 2.69
N ALA A 128 8.07 5.34 1.65
CA ALA A 128 7.88 6.78 1.74
C ALA A 128 6.39 7.05 1.93
N GLU A 129 6.02 7.72 3.01
CA GLU A 129 4.65 8.09 3.32
C GLU A 129 4.51 9.60 3.50
N LEU A 130 3.45 10.16 2.95
CA LEU A 130 3.11 11.57 3.06
C LEU A 130 1.84 11.72 3.89
N ASP A 131 1.93 12.50 4.96
CA ASP A 131 0.77 12.97 5.72
C ASP A 131 0.08 14.08 4.93
N LEU A 132 -1.20 13.90 4.60
CA LEU A 132 -2.02 14.86 3.87
C LEU A 132 -2.97 15.65 4.79
N THR A 133 -2.87 15.50 6.11
CA THR A 133 -3.70 16.24 7.06
C THR A 133 -3.38 17.74 7.09
N PRO A 134 -2.11 18.20 6.93
CA PRO A 134 -1.80 19.63 6.92
C PRO A 134 -2.45 20.37 5.74
N PRO A 135 -2.66 21.69 5.85
CA PRO A 135 -3.13 22.49 4.74
C PRO A 135 -2.15 22.47 3.55
N VAL A 136 -2.67 22.67 2.33
CA VAL A 136 -1.88 22.64 1.09
C VAL A 136 -0.65 23.55 1.14
N SER A 137 -0.80 24.73 1.73
CA SER A 137 0.31 25.68 1.93
C SER A 137 1.46 25.11 2.77
N ALA A 138 1.13 24.37 3.85
CA ALA A 138 2.12 23.70 4.68
C ALA A 138 2.80 22.53 3.95
N LEU A 139 2.00 21.72 3.21
CA LEU A 139 2.55 20.65 2.36
C LEU A 139 3.52 21.21 1.32
N ARG A 140 3.17 22.34 0.67
CA ARG A 140 4.04 23.01 -0.30
C ARG A 140 5.30 23.60 0.35
N ALA A 141 5.20 24.15 1.53
CA ALA A 141 6.37 24.63 2.28
C ALA A 141 7.32 23.50 2.68
N GLY A 142 6.78 22.30 2.96
CA GLY A 142 7.54 21.10 3.30
C GLY A 142 8.29 20.44 2.13
N LEU A 143 8.09 20.87 0.88
CA LEU A 143 8.84 20.37 -0.26
C LEU A 143 10.33 20.73 -0.16
N ASP A 144 11.22 19.80 -0.52
CA ASP A 144 12.65 20.09 -0.71
C ASP A 144 12.85 21.18 -1.75
N GLY A 145 13.83 22.06 -1.56
CA GLY A 145 14.07 23.21 -2.43
C GLY A 145 14.26 22.86 -3.91
N LYS A 146 15.02 21.77 -4.20
CA LYS A 146 15.22 21.30 -5.59
C LYS A 146 13.92 20.75 -6.19
N TRP A 147 13.14 20.04 -5.38
CA TRP A 147 11.85 19.50 -5.80
C TRP A 147 10.84 20.63 -6.07
N ARG A 148 10.78 21.64 -5.19
CA ARG A 148 9.95 22.84 -5.34
C ARG A 148 10.29 23.61 -6.60
N ASN A 149 11.59 23.78 -6.90
CA ASN A 149 12.05 24.43 -8.12
C ASN A 149 11.67 23.65 -9.38
N ALA A 150 11.77 22.31 -9.34
CA ALA A 150 11.31 21.47 -10.45
C ALA A 150 9.79 21.58 -10.67
N LEU A 151 9.00 21.60 -9.58
CA LEU A 151 7.56 21.83 -9.63
C LEU A 151 7.23 23.20 -10.26
N LYS A 152 7.86 24.27 -9.77
CA LYS A 152 7.65 25.62 -10.32
C LYS A 152 7.98 25.70 -11.82
N LYS A 153 9.05 25.02 -12.27
CA LYS A 153 9.36 24.94 -13.71
C LYS A 153 8.28 24.21 -14.49
N ALA A 154 7.73 23.13 -13.95
CA ALA A 154 6.65 22.38 -14.59
C ALA A 154 5.34 23.20 -14.65
N GLU A 155 4.98 23.90 -13.58
CA GLU A 155 3.82 24.82 -13.53
C GLU A 155 3.93 25.93 -14.57
N ASN A 156 5.12 26.50 -14.76
CA ASN A 156 5.36 27.56 -15.77
C ASN A 156 5.14 27.09 -17.22
N THR A 157 5.06 25.78 -17.48
CA THR A 157 4.72 25.28 -18.82
C THR A 157 3.25 25.50 -19.18
N ARG A 158 2.40 25.89 -18.21
CA ARG A 158 0.95 26.07 -18.34
C ARG A 158 0.21 24.87 -18.95
N ARG A 159 0.77 23.66 -18.73
CA ARG A 159 0.17 22.41 -19.18
C ARG A 159 -0.51 21.75 -17.99
N GLU A 160 -1.82 21.93 -17.91
CA GLU A 160 -2.64 21.39 -16.83
C GLU A 160 -2.66 19.85 -16.89
N PRO A 161 -2.38 19.16 -15.78
CA PRO A 161 -2.58 17.73 -15.68
C PRO A 161 -4.06 17.35 -15.79
N VAL A 162 -4.33 16.25 -16.47
CA VAL A 162 -5.68 15.71 -16.57
C VAL A 162 -5.83 14.57 -15.56
N GLN A 163 -6.78 14.72 -14.63
CA GLN A 163 -7.18 13.66 -13.72
C GLN A 163 -8.37 12.89 -14.29
N THR A 164 -8.27 11.57 -14.34
CA THR A 164 -9.36 10.71 -14.81
C THR A 164 -9.54 9.48 -13.88
N ARG A 165 -10.74 8.91 -13.96
CA ARG A 165 -11.01 7.53 -13.49
C ARG A 165 -10.82 6.61 -14.71
N PRO A 166 -9.69 5.90 -14.80
CA PRO A 166 -9.35 5.24 -16.04
C PRO A 166 -10.17 3.98 -16.29
N SER A 167 -10.57 3.76 -17.54
CA SER A 167 -11.08 2.48 -18.03
C SER A 167 -9.93 1.47 -18.17
N ALA A 168 -10.27 0.19 -18.35
CA ALA A 168 -9.27 -0.83 -18.67
C ALA A 168 -8.47 -0.46 -19.94
N GLN A 169 -9.14 0.05 -20.97
CA GLN A 169 -8.50 0.46 -22.21
C GLN A 169 -7.52 1.62 -22.01
N THR A 170 -7.89 2.62 -21.20
CA THR A 170 -7.03 3.75 -20.85
C THR A 170 -5.78 3.33 -20.07
N LEU A 171 -5.88 2.25 -19.27
CA LEU A 171 -4.75 1.72 -18.50
C LEU A 171 -3.74 0.93 -19.33
N MET A 172 -4.15 0.31 -20.44
CA MET A 172 -3.30 -0.62 -21.19
C MET A 172 -1.94 -0.05 -21.59
N PRO A 173 -1.81 1.18 -22.15
CA PRO A 173 -0.50 1.73 -22.50
C PRO A 173 0.44 1.85 -21.29
N LEU A 174 -0.08 2.32 -20.14
CA LEU A 174 0.68 2.44 -18.90
C LEU A 174 1.13 1.08 -18.38
N LEU A 175 0.23 0.08 -18.40
CA LEU A 175 0.53 -1.28 -17.95
C LEU A 175 1.57 -1.97 -18.85
N HIS A 176 1.51 -1.77 -20.16
CA HIS A 176 2.53 -2.27 -21.08
C HIS A 176 3.89 -1.62 -20.85
N ALA A 177 3.92 -0.30 -20.62
CA ALA A 177 5.16 0.41 -20.29
C ALA A 177 5.75 -0.10 -18.98
N GLU A 178 4.90 -0.33 -17.96
CA GLU A 178 5.33 -0.91 -16.68
C GLU A 178 5.90 -2.32 -16.83
N LYS A 179 5.22 -3.20 -17.57
CA LYS A 179 5.69 -4.57 -17.84
C LYS A 179 7.05 -4.59 -18.51
N ARG A 180 7.27 -3.74 -19.53
CA ARG A 180 8.58 -3.58 -20.17
C ARG A 180 9.66 -3.12 -19.20
N ARG A 181 9.32 -2.14 -18.33
CA ARG A 181 10.23 -1.59 -17.33
C ARG A 181 10.60 -2.63 -16.24
N GLN A 182 9.64 -3.44 -15.79
CA GLN A 182 9.91 -4.54 -14.86
C GLN A 182 10.87 -5.57 -15.45
N ALA A 183 10.66 -5.94 -16.71
CA ALA A 183 11.55 -6.88 -17.42
C ALA A 183 12.96 -6.32 -17.55
N ALA A 184 13.11 -5.06 -17.94
CA ALA A 184 14.41 -4.41 -18.10
C ALA A 184 15.12 -4.17 -16.76
N GLY A 185 14.41 -3.71 -15.76
CA GLY A 185 14.93 -3.36 -14.44
C GLY A 185 15.04 -4.55 -13.46
N ARG A 186 14.59 -5.73 -13.85
CA ARG A 186 14.56 -6.96 -13.03
C ARG A 186 13.96 -6.76 -11.64
N TYR A 187 12.97 -5.89 -11.52
CA TYR A 187 12.22 -5.72 -10.28
C TYR A 187 10.82 -6.34 -10.40
N ARG A 188 10.23 -6.63 -9.25
CA ARG A 188 8.87 -7.19 -9.17
C ARG A 188 7.92 -6.14 -8.63
N ALA A 189 6.80 -5.96 -9.34
CA ALA A 189 5.63 -5.23 -8.88
C ALA A 189 4.38 -6.10 -9.11
N LEU A 190 3.22 -5.59 -8.74
CA LEU A 190 1.96 -6.27 -9.03
C LEU A 190 1.81 -6.43 -10.55
N PRO A 191 1.37 -7.60 -11.03
CA PRO A 191 1.22 -7.82 -12.46
C PRO A 191 0.07 -6.98 -13.04
N PRO A 192 0.10 -6.63 -14.34
CA PRO A 192 -0.94 -5.84 -15.00
C PRO A 192 -2.36 -6.35 -14.75
N GLU A 193 -2.53 -7.66 -14.73
CA GLU A 193 -3.82 -8.34 -14.50
C GLU A 193 -4.40 -7.99 -13.13
N PHE A 194 -3.55 -7.75 -12.14
CA PHE A 194 -3.99 -7.32 -10.81
C PHE A 194 -4.54 -5.89 -10.82
N THR A 195 -3.89 -4.97 -11.56
CA THR A 195 -4.37 -3.59 -11.74
C THR A 195 -5.72 -3.58 -12.48
N LEU A 196 -5.88 -4.41 -13.51
CA LEU A 196 -7.15 -4.58 -14.21
C LEU A 196 -8.22 -5.21 -13.31
N ALA A 197 -7.84 -6.13 -12.41
CA ALA A 197 -8.76 -6.67 -11.43
C ALA A 197 -9.23 -5.60 -10.44
N ILE A 198 -8.34 -4.70 -9.96
CA ILE A 198 -8.74 -3.55 -9.14
C ILE A 198 -9.71 -2.66 -9.92
N GLN A 199 -9.40 -2.33 -11.17
CA GLN A 199 -10.28 -1.52 -12.02
C GLN A 199 -11.68 -2.12 -12.15
N LYS A 200 -11.77 -3.45 -12.20
CA LYS A 200 -13.03 -4.15 -12.34
C LYS A 200 -13.85 -4.23 -11.05
N VAL A 201 -13.20 -4.38 -9.88
CA VAL A 201 -13.90 -4.54 -8.59
C VAL A 201 -14.15 -3.21 -7.90
N ALA A 202 -13.31 -2.20 -8.14
CA ALA A 202 -13.39 -0.89 -7.51
C ALA A 202 -12.94 0.22 -8.49
N PRO A 203 -13.67 0.47 -9.60
CA PRO A 203 -13.28 1.44 -10.63
C PRO A 203 -13.11 2.84 -10.06
N ASP A 204 -13.92 3.19 -9.08
CA ASP A 204 -13.88 4.49 -8.38
C ASP A 204 -12.69 4.65 -7.43
N SER A 205 -11.88 3.61 -7.24
CA SER A 205 -10.65 3.71 -6.44
C SER A 205 -9.47 4.28 -7.23
N LEU A 206 -9.50 4.20 -8.55
CA LEU A 206 -8.38 4.59 -9.39
C LEU A 206 -8.39 6.09 -9.72
N ARG A 207 -7.21 6.70 -9.63
CA ARG A 207 -6.95 8.09 -10.05
C ARG A 207 -5.73 8.11 -10.95
N LEU A 208 -5.96 8.38 -12.24
CA LEU A 208 -4.90 8.54 -13.23
C LEU A 208 -4.67 10.03 -13.49
N PHE A 209 -3.45 10.48 -13.22
CA PHE A 209 -2.99 11.81 -13.58
C PHE A 209 -2.10 11.70 -14.81
N SER A 210 -2.45 12.45 -15.84
CA SER A 210 -1.76 12.45 -17.14
C SER A 210 -1.28 13.84 -17.49
N GLY A 211 -0.06 13.93 -18.01
CA GLY A 211 0.57 15.13 -18.55
C GLY A 211 1.37 14.80 -19.80
N PRO A 212 2.14 15.76 -20.31
CA PRO A 212 2.97 15.54 -21.50
C PRO A 212 3.96 14.39 -21.26
N ASP A 213 3.82 13.31 -22.03
CA ASP A 213 4.68 12.13 -21.98
C ASP A 213 4.91 11.56 -20.57
N ALA A 214 3.88 11.71 -19.69
CA ALA A 214 3.97 11.24 -18.31
C ALA A 214 2.59 10.87 -17.75
N GLN A 215 2.55 9.83 -16.91
CA GLN A 215 1.36 9.35 -16.21
C GLN A 215 1.71 8.87 -14.82
N MET A 216 0.81 9.10 -13.86
CA MET A 216 0.88 8.55 -12.51
C MET A 216 -0.49 7.99 -12.10
N LEU A 217 -0.51 6.73 -11.70
CA LEU A 217 -1.71 6.03 -11.24
C LEU A 217 -1.67 5.87 -9.73
N PHE A 218 -2.73 6.27 -9.08
CA PHE A 218 -2.96 6.11 -7.64
C PHE A 218 -4.19 5.25 -7.38
N ILE A 219 -4.17 4.51 -6.28
CA ILE A 219 -5.30 3.74 -5.78
C ILE A 219 -5.74 4.37 -4.47
N ARG A 220 -6.93 4.97 -4.44
CA ARG A 220 -7.58 5.46 -3.22
C ARG A 220 -8.27 4.29 -2.53
N HIS A 221 -8.09 4.17 -1.21
CA HIS A 221 -8.69 3.12 -0.42
C HIS A 221 -8.99 3.62 1.02
N GLY A 222 -10.27 3.76 1.34
CA GLY A 222 -10.71 4.43 2.56
C GLY A 222 -10.14 5.85 2.64
N THR A 223 -9.56 6.19 3.79
CA THR A 223 -8.89 7.46 4.07
C THR A 223 -7.40 7.47 3.69
N SER A 224 -6.95 6.50 2.91
CA SER A 224 -5.58 6.40 2.40
C SER A 224 -5.53 6.27 0.89
N ALA A 225 -4.37 6.56 0.30
CA ALA A 225 -4.09 6.28 -1.10
C ALA A 225 -2.69 5.70 -1.27
N THR A 226 -2.48 4.95 -2.35
CA THR A 226 -1.19 4.36 -2.70
C THR A 226 -0.80 4.77 -4.12
N TYR A 227 0.40 5.32 -4.29
CA TYR A 227 1.03 5.46 -5.59
C TYR A 227 1.35 4.08 -6.15
N HIS A 228 0.74 3.75 -7.28
CA HIS A 228 0.78 2.41 -7.82
C HIS A 228 1.75 2.26 -8.98
N ILE A 229 1.59 3.04 -10.03
CA ILE A 229 2.43 3.00 -11.23
C ILE A 229 2.67 4.42 -11.73
N GLY A 230 3.89 4.71 -12.22
CA GLY A 230 4.17 5.93 -12.94
C GLY A 230 5.07 5.67 -14.14
N HIS A 231 4.83 6.42 -15.20
CA HIS A 231 5.63 6.41 -16.41
C HIS A 231 5.97 7.84 -16.81
N SER A 232 7.20 8.05 -17.25
CA SER A 232 7.63 9.31 -17.84
C SER A 232 8.64 9.04 -18.96
N GLY A 233 8.33 9.47 -20.14
CA GLY A 233 9.23 9.45 -21.28
C GLY A 233 10.23 10.61 -21.27
N PRO A 234 11.02 10.79 -22.32
CA PRO A 234 12.06 11.84 -22.41
C PRO A 234 11.50 13.25 -22.21
N GLU A 235 10.39 13.56 -22.88
CA GLU A 235 9.76 14.88 -22.80
C GLU A 235 9.17 15.15 -21.41
N GLY A 236 8.49 14.17 -20.82
CA GLY A 236 7.98 14.27 -19.46
C GLY A 236 9.07 14.54 -18.42
N ARG A 237 10.24 13.91 -18.58
CA ARG A 237 11.41 14.17 -17.72
C ARG A 237 11.95 15.59 -17.92
N ARG A 238 12.08 16.05 -19.17
CA ARG A 238 12.55 17.40 -19.51
C ARG A 238 11.66 18.48 -18.89
N LEU A 239 10.36 18.24 -18.87
CA LEU A 239 9.34 19.15 -18.31
C LEU A 239 9.10 18.99 -16.81
N ASN A 240 9.80 18.09 -16.13
CA ASN A 240 9.52 17.73 -14.73
C ASN A 240 8.06 17.31 -14.49
N ALA A 241 7.43 16.64 -15.45
CA ALA A 241 6.02 16.31 -15.42
C ALA A 241 5.61 15.50 -14.17
N HIS A 242 6.45 14.56 -13.70
CA HIS A 242 6.14 13.81 -12.50
C HIS A 242 6.05 14.68 -11.23
N ASN A 243 6.79 15.80 -11.14
CA ASN A 243 6.64 16.72 -10.02
C ASN A 243 5.26 17.38 -10.05
N LEU A 244 4.80 17.80 -11.23
CA LEU A 244 3.48 18.39 -11.40
C LEU A 244 2.36 17.38 -11.16
N LEU A 245 2.46 16.17 -11.72
CA LEU A 245 1.46 15.12 -11.53
C LEU A 245 1.34 14.70 -10.07
N LEU A 246 2.46 14.52 -9.37
CA LEU A 246 2.42 14.15 -7.95
C LEU A 246 1.84 15.29 -7.10
N TRP A 247 2.20 16.54 -7.39
CA TRP A 247 1.65 17.68 -6.67
C TRP A 247 0.13 17.78 -6.84
N ASN A 248 -0.36 17.70 -8.08
CA ASN A 248 -1.80 17.67 -8.35
C ASN A 248 -2.51 16.48 -7.69
N ALA A 249 -1.86 15.32 -7.65
CA ALA A 249 -2.40 14.17 -6.94
C ALA A 249 -2.50 14.42 -5.43
N ILE A 250 -1.50 15.06 -4.81
CA ILE A 250 -1.52 15.46 -3.40
C ILE A 250 -2.72 16.36 -3.11
N GLU A 251 -2.91 17.41 -3.91
CA GLU A 251 -4.02 18.36 -3.75
C GLU A 251 -5.40 17.69 -3.93
N ALA A 252 -5.56 16.92 -5.01
CA ALA A 252 -6.82 16.24 -5.32
C ALA A 252 -7.17 15.16 -4.29
N LEU A 253 -6.22 14.30 -3.91
CA LEU A 253 -6.45 13.25 -2.93
C LEU A 253 -6.77 13.84 -1.55
N ARG A 254 -6.08 14.91 -1.15
CA ARG A 254 -6.39 15.64 0.07
C ARG A 254 -7.81 16.21 0.05
N ALA A 255 -8.22 16.82 -1.06
CA ALA A 255 -9.58 17.34 -1.23
C ALA A 255 -10.65 16.23 -1.19
N GLU A 256 -10.29 15.01 -1.58
CA GLU A 256 -11.13 13.81 -1.47
C GLU A 256 -11.13 13.20 -0.04
N GLY A 257 -10.49 13.82 0.95
CA GLY A 257 -10.45 13.35 2.34
C GLY A 257 -9.39 12.28 2.63
N VAL A 258 -8.40 12.11 1.74
CA VAL A 258 -7.26 11.22 2.00
C VAL A 258 -6.35 11.85 3.04
N LEU A 259 -6.04 11.10 4.09
CA LEU A 259 -5.18 11.51 5.19
C LEU A 259 -3.72 11.07 5.01
N ARG A 260 -3.50 9.94 4.31
CA ARG A 260 -2.16 9.37 4.09
C ARG A 260 -1.98 8.92 2.65
N LEU A 261 -0.88 9.34 2.03
CA LEU A 261 -0.43 8.87 0.72
C LEU A 261 0.83 8.01 0.87
N ASP A 262 0.71 6.72 0.58
CA ASP A 262 1.83 5.77 0.51
C ASP A 262 2.46 5.83 -0.89
N LEU A 263 3.67 6.36 -0.99
CA LEU A 263 4.44 6.41 -2.22
C LEU A 263 5.19 5.09 -2.51
N GLY A 264 5.01 4.08 -1.64
CA GLY A 264 5.61 2.77 -1.79
C GLY A 264 7.07 2.71 -1.36
N THR A 265 7.66 1.54 -1.58
CA THR A 265 9.02 1.21 -1.14
C THR A 265 10.05 2.19 -1.68
N ILE A 266 11.04 2.52 -0.84
CA ILE A 266 12.25 3.24 -1.21
C ILE A 266 13.44 2.28 -1.14
N ASP A 267 14.20 2.24 -2.23
CA ASP A 267 15.45 1.48 -2.33
C ASP A 267 16.56 2.47 -2.71
N ARG A 268 17.40 2.80 -1.74
CA ARG A 268 18.44 3.83 -1.93
C ARG A 268 19.60 3.31 -2.76
N ASP A 269 19.80 2.00 -2.84
CA ASP A 269 20.89 1.35 -3.54
C ASP A 269 20.53 1.06 -5.00
N ARG A 270 19.34 0.45 -5.23
CA ARG A 270 18.93 0.04 -6.59
C ARG A 270 18.18 1.13 -7.35
N ALA A 271 17.47 2.02 -6.64
CA ALA A 271 16.68 3.07 -7.25
C ALA A 271 16.87 4.45 -6.55
N PRO A 272 18.11 4.96 -6.41
CA PRO A 272 18.40 6.16 -5.62
C PRO A 272 17.68 7.41 -6.12
N THR A 273 17.49 7.54 -7.43
CA THR A 273 16.78 8.68 -8.03
C THR A 273 15.29 8.68 -7.66
N LEU A 274 14.65 7.51 -7.70
CA LEU A 274 13.25 7.37 -7.31
C LEU A 274 13.06 7.57 -5.80
N ALA A 275 13.97 7.04 -4.98
CA ALA A 275 13.96 7.25 -3.54
C ALA A 275 14.06 8.75 -3.20
N ARG A 276 15.00 9.48 -3.82
CA ARG A 276 15.13 10.93 -3.68
C ARG A 276 13.89 11.69 -4.14
N PHE A 277 13.32 11.32 -5.27
CA PHE A 277 12.10 11.93 -5.79
C PHE A 277 10.96 11.85 -4.76
N LYS A 278 10.72 10.64 -4.21
CA LYS A 278 9.69 10.41 -3.21
C LYS A 278 9.94 11.22 -1.91
N LEU A 279 11.14 11.11 -1.34
CA LEU A 279 11.45 11.77 -0.07
C LEU A 279 11.46 13.31 -0.18
N ARG A 280 11.91 13.84 -1.30
CA ARG A 280 11.94 15.30 -1.54
C ARG A 280 10.56 15.91 -1.79
N SER A 281 9.52 15.11 -2.01
CA SER A 281 8.13 15.59 -2.06
C SER A 281 7.53 15.90 -0.68
N GLY A 282 8.34 15.85 0.39
CA GLY A 282 7.90 16.02 1.78
C GLY A 282 7.54 14.69 2.46
N ALA A 283 7.61 13.58 1.74
CA ALA A 283 7.34 12.27 2.32
C ALA A 283 8.43 11.85 3.32
N GLN A 284 8.01 11.14 4.36
CA GLN A 284 8.88 10.61 5.39
C GLN A 284 9.19 9.13 5.14
N ALA A 285 10.44 8.73 5.39
CA ALA A 285 10.81 7.32 5.35
C ALA A 285 10.31 6.63 6.62
N ARG A 286 9.53 5.56 6.45
CA ARG A 286 9.09 4.70 7.55
C ARG A 286 9.60 3.28 7.32
N ARG A 287 10.28 2.75 8.33
CA ARG A 287 10.81 1.38 8.30
C ARG A 287 9.73 0.41 8.70
N LEU A 288 9.49 -0.61 7.87
CA LEU A 288 8.55 -1.70 8.14
C LEU A 288 9.23 -2.85 8.90
N GLY A 289 8.43 -3.79 9.38
CA GLY A 289 8.94 -5.05 9.87
C GLY A 289 9.55 -5.90 8.74
N PRO A 290 10.56 -6.74 9.03
CA PRO A 290 11.11 -7.66 8.06
C PRO A 290 10.07 -8.72 7.67
N ALA A 291 10.11 -9.17 6.42
CA ALA A 291 9.36 -10.37 6.05
C ALA A 291 9.89 -11.58 6.82
N GLY A 292 8.97 -12.47 7.21
CA GLY A 292 9.29 -13.63 8.03
C GLY A 292 8.24 -14.72 7.94
N LEU A 293 8.51 -15.82 8.68
CA LEU A 293 7.51 -16.85 8.93
C LEU A 293 6.57 -16.42 10.06
N LEU A 294 5.30 -16.78 9.89
CA LEU A 294 4.26 -16.61 10.89
C LEU A 294 4.39 -17.69 11.98
#